data_14c9b67a21c65337a75544d22e147f48
#
_entry.id   14c9b67a21c65337a75544d22e147f48
#
_cell.length_a   1.000
_cell.length_b   1.000
_cell.length_c   1.000
_cell.angle_alpha   90.00
_cell.angle_beta   90.00
_cell.angle_gamma   90.00
#
_symmetry.space_group_name_H-M   'P 1'
#
loop_
_entity.id
_entity.type
_entity.pdbx_description
1 polymer ?
#
loop_
_entity_poly.entity_id
_entity_poly.type
_entity_poly.pdbx_seq_one_letter_code
_entity_poly.pdbx_strand_id
1 'polypeptide(L)'
;TFSAVQTGFVIGGMEYPALVMIGDHMEEADRNYTLVHETAHQWWYAAVGNNQLENGWLDEGLAEFSTALFFDKHGEYGMTYAQRSASAKRAYEALFTVYSQIFGQADTAMNKKLGEYLSEYQYVVLAYDKGFLLFDTLRGAFGEKKLSAGLKKYYADHSGKIAGADGLIASLKRSGADAGGIIRSFVDGTAVI
;
A
#
# COMPACT_ATOMS: atom_id res chain seq x y z
N THR A 1 19.10 -12.47 9.63
CA THR A 1 18.40 -12.16 10.90
C THR A 1 17.49 -10.97 10.63
N PHE A 2 16.24 -11.04 11.07
CA PHE A 2 15.28 -9.93 11.07
C PHE A 2 15.12 -9.41 12.49
N SER A 3 15.05 -8.11 12.67
CA SER A 3 14.88 -7.45 13.97
C SER A 3 13.79 -6.40 13.90
N ALA A 4 13.01 -6.29 14.96
CA ALA A 4 12.09 -5.19 15.21
C ALA A 4 12.53 -4.47 16.48
N VAL A 5 12.65 -3.15 16.42
CA VAL A 5 13.11 -2.31 17.53
C VAL A 5 12.08 -1.24 17.81
N GLN A 6 11.64 -1.16 19.05
CA GLN A 6 10.83 -0.03 19.53
C GLN A 6 11.75 1.14 19.89
N THR A 7 11.43 2.33 19.43
CA THR A 7 12.28 3.53 19.61
C THR A 7 11.45 4.80 19.70
N GLY A 8 11.98 5.80 20.42
CA GLY A 8 11.34 7.09 20.62
C GLY A 8 11.48 8.00 19.40
N PHE A 9 10.79 7.71 18.29
CA PHE A 9 10.73 8.63 17.19
C PHE A 9 9.28 8.98 16.79
N VAL A 10 9.10 10.12 16.11
CA VAL A 10 7.79 10.77 15.96
C VAL A 10 6.89 10.14 14.88
N ILE A 11 7.45 9.37 13.95
CA ILE A 11 6.70 8.63 12.94
C ILE A 11 6.35 7.22 13.45
N GLY A 12 5.33 6.60 12.86
CA GLY A 12 4.83 5.30 13.29
C GLY A 12 5.84 4.19 13.17
N GLY A 13 6.40 4.00 11.97
CA GLY A 13 7.37 2.96 11.66
C GLY A 13 8.40 3.37 10.62
N MET A 14 9.36 2.47 10.37
CA MET A 14 10.37 2.60 9.32
C MET A 14 10.88 1.22 8.91
N GLU A 15 10.88 0.98 7.61
CA GLU A 15 11.00 -0.33 6.97
C GLU A 15 12.43 -0.73 6.56
N TYR A 16 13.45 -0.34 7.27
CA TYR A 16 14.82 -0.71 6.88
C TYR A 16 14.97 -2.23 6.59
N PRO A 17 15.73 -2.62 5.56
CA PRO A 17 15.95 -4.03 5.25
C PRO A 17 16.51 -4.80 6.46
N ALA A 18 15.81 -5.86 6.87
CA ALA A 18 16.10 -6.71 8.03
C ALA A 18 16.06 -6.03 9.40
N LEU A 19 15.70 -4.75 9.48
CA LEU A 19 15.52 -4.00 10.73
C LEU A 19 14.33 -3.05 10.60
N VAL A 20 13.23 -3.33 11.25
CA VAL A 20 12.12 -2.39 11.34
C VAL A 20 12.15 -1.63 12.67
N MET A 21 11.84 -0.34 12.60
CA MET A 21 11.73 0.52 13.76
C MET A 21 10.26 0.88 13.99
N ILE A 22 9.83 0.81 15.26
CA ILE A 22 8.43 1.06 15.64
C ILE A 22 8.42 2.15 16.71
N GLY A 23 7.58 3.16 16.55
CA GLY A 23 7.43 4.24 17.53
C GLY A 23 6.90 3.72 18.87
N ASP A 24 7.42 4.26 19.96
CA ASP A 24 7.07 3.83 21.34
C ASP A 24 5.83 4.56 21.91
N HIS A 25 5.35 5.57 21.22
CA HIS A 25 4.22 6.43 21.63
C HIS A 25 2.84 5.89 21.24
N MET A 26 2.78 4.77 20.48
CA MET A 26 1.52 4.23 19.94
C MET A 26 0.82 3.30 20.93
N GLU A 27 -0.51 3.28 20.87
CA GLU A 27 -1.33 2.28 21.53
C GLU A 27 -1.06 0.87 20.95
N GLU A 28 -1.43 -0.17 21.70
CA GLU A 28 -1.06 -1.55 21.34
C GLU A 28 -1.59 -1.97 19.95
N ALA A 29 -2.82 -1.64 19.62
CA ALA A 29 -3.42 -2.00 18.32
C ALA A 29 -2.70 -1.32 17.15
N ASP A 30 -2.38 -0.03 17.28
CA ASP A 30 -1.66 0.73 16.26
C ASP A 30 -0.21 0.24 16.11
N ARG A 31 0.43 -0.07 17.23
CA ARG A 31 1.77 -0.65 17.25
C ARG A 31 1.82 -2.02 16.58
N ASN A 32 0.82 -2.88 16.83
CA ASN A 32 0.69 -4.17 16.17
C ASN A 32 0.47 -4.00 14.67
N TYR A 33 -0.38 -3.04 14.28
CA TYR A 33 -0.62 -2.72 12.88
C TYR A 33 0.68 -2.27 12.20
N THR A 34 1.36 -1.30 12.77
CA THR A 34 2.64 -0.78 12.27
C THR A 34 3.70 -1.88 12.16
N LEU A 35 3.83 -2.74 13.18
CA LEU A 35 4.79 -3.85 13.14
C LEU A 35 4.54 -4.79 11.95
N VAL A 36 3.28 -5.12 11.66
CA VAL A 36 2.93 -5.98 10.52
C VAL A 36 3.16 -5.26 9.20
N HIS A 37 2.84 -3.96 9.12
CA HIS A 37 3.08 -3.12 7.96
C HIS A 37 4.58 -3.04 7.63
N GLU A 38 5.41 -2.66 8.59
CA GLU A 38 6.86 -2.58 8.40
C GLU A 38 7.48 -3.95 8.08
N THR A 39 6.91 -5.03 8.63
CA THR A 39 7.33 -6.38 8.27
C THR A 39 6.98 -6.71 6.82
N ALA A 40 5.83 -6.27 6.30
CA ALA A 40 5.44 -6.51 4.92
C ALA A 40 6.41 -5.87 3.92
N HIS A 41 7.03 -4.74 4.27
CA HIS A 41 8.08 -4.11 3.48
C HIS A 41 9.35 -4.96 3.30
N GLN A 42 9.54 -6.04 4.07
CA GLN A 42 10.64 -6.97 3.80
C GLN A 42 10.46 -7.73 2.48
N TRP A 43 9.22 -7.82 1.97
CA TRP A 43 8.90 -8.32 0.62
C TRP A 43 8.77 -7.16 -0.39
N TRP A 44 8.04 -6.10 -0.02
CA TRP A 44 7.65 -4.96 -0.89
C TRP A 44 8.47 -3.74 -0.53
N TYR A 45 9.68 -3.64 -0.95
CA TYR A 45 10.76 -2.68 -0.77
C TYR A 45 12.11 -3.38 -0.57
N ALA A 46 12.29 -4.16 0.51
CA ALA A 46 13.60 -4.75 0.80
C ALA A 46 13.98 -5.86 -0.20
N ALA A 47 13.05 -6.75 -0.55
CA ALA A 47 13.31 -7.83 -1.52
C ALA A 47 12.95 -7.41 -2.96
N VAL A 48 11.77 -6.88 -3.21
CA VAL A 48 11.39 -6.28 -4.49
C VAL A 48 11.48 -4.78 -4.34
N GLY A 49 12.58 -4.20 -4.80
CA GLY A 49 12.86 -2.76 -4.66
C GLY A 49 11.91 -1.91 -5.49
N ASN A 50 11.69 -0.69 -5.03
CA ASN A 50 10.86 0.32 -5.63
C ASN A 50 11.57 1.69 -5.56
N ASN A 51 11.32 2.58 -6.49
CA ASN A 51 11.70 3.98 -6.35
C ASN A 51 10.61 4.72 -5.56
N GLN A 52 10.74 4.72 -4.23
CA GLN A 52 9.77 5.33 -3.32
C GLN A 52 9.55 6.82 -3.58
N LEU A 53 10.54 7.53 -4.11
CA LEU A 53 10.41 8.96 -4.44
C LEU A 53 9.49 9.23 -5.64
N GLU A 54 9.25 8.24 -6.48
CA GLU A 54 8.43 8.35 -7.69
C GLU A 54 7.20 7.43 -7.69
N ASN A 55 7.23 6.34 -6.91
CA ASN A 55 6.20 5.30 -6.93
C ASN A 55 5.88 4.79 -5.51
N GLY A 56 5.85 5.65 -4.49
CA GLY A 56 5.58 5.26 -3.11
C GLY A 56 4.26 4.50 -2.91
N TRP A 57 3.27 4.68 -3.79
CA TRP A 57 2.03 3.91 -3.77
C TRP A 57 2.21 2.40 -3.94
N LEU A 58 3.31 1.98 -4.58
CA LEU A 58 3.50 0.57 -4.96
C LEU A 58 3.90 -0.29 -3.76
N ASP A 59 4.89 0.13 -3.01
CA ASP A 59 5.31 -0.57 -1.80
C ASP A 59 4.35 -0.31 -0.63
N GLU A 60 3.91 0.93 -0.44
CA GLU A 60 2.95 1.27 0.60
C GLU A 60 1.59 0.58 0.40
N GLY A 61 1.05 0.62 -0.82
CA GLY A 61 -0.20 -0.08 -1.13
C GLY A 61 -0.10 -1.60 -0.98
N LEU A 62 1.04 -2.21 -1.34
CA LEU A 62 1.29 -3.63 -1.14
C LEU A 62 1.50 -3.98 0.33
N ALA A 63 2.19 -3.14 1.09
CA ALA A 63 2.37 -3.31 2.53
C ALA A 63 1.02 -3.22 3.25
N GLU A 64 0.21 -2.20 2.97
CA GLU A 64 -1.13 -2.02 3.51
C GLU A 64 -2.06 -3.20 3.19
N PHE A 65 -2.05 -3.67 1.94
CA PHE A 65 -2.86 -4.82 1.53
C PHE A 65 -2.41 -6.11 2.23
N SER A 66 -1.10 -6.32 2.37
CA SER A 66 -0.54 -7.49 3.07
C SER A 66 -0.88 -7.46 4.56
N THR A 67 -0.81 -6.28 5.18
CA THR A 67 -1.19 -6.04 6.56
C THR A 67 -2.67 -6.36 6.79
N ALA A 68 -3.55 -5.87 5.92
CA ALA A 68 -4.97 -6.19 6.00
C ALA A 68 -5.27 -7.69 5.84
N LEU A 69 -4.54 -8.39 4.95
CA LEU A 69 -4.67 -9.86 4.81
C LEU A 69 -4.18 -10.61 6.05
N PHE A 70 -3.18 -10.10 6.76
CA PHE A 70 -2.74 -10.67 8.03
C PHE A 70 -3.87 -10.54 9.07
N PHE A 71 -4.43 -9.37 9.23
CA PHE A 71 -5.51 -9.11 10.20
C PHE A 71 -6.87 -9.73 9.82
N ASP A 72 -7.07 -10.12 8.56
CA ASP A 72 -8.22 -10.95 8.15
C ASP A 72 -8.23 -12.32 8.87
N LYS A 73 -7.05 -12.80 9.27
CA LYS A 73 -6.85 -14.08 9.98
C LYS A 73 -6.49 -13.91 11.45
N HIS A 74 -6.08 -12.73 11.85
CA HIS A 74 -5.54 -12.38 13.16
C HIS A 74 -6.16 -11.11 13.71
N GLY A 75 -7.48 -10.95 13.53
CA GLY A 75 -8.22 -9.76 13.97
C GLY A 75 -8.19 -9.51 15.47
N GLU A 76 -7.80 -10.51 16.28
CA GLU A 76 -7.59 -10.38 17.72
C GLU A 76 -6.45 -9.42 18.10
N TYR A 77 -5.55 -9.09 17.17
CA TYR A 77 -4.42 -8.20 17.41
C TYR A 77 -4.64 -6.75 16.92
N GLY A 78 -5.75 -6.48 16.25
CA GLY A 78 -5.98 -5.13 15.74
C GLY A 78 -7.19 -5.00 14.81
N MET A 79 -7.03 -4.21 13.75
CA MET A 79 -8.06 -3.87 12.78
C MET A 79 -8.33 -5.04 11.82
N THR A 80 -9.60 -5.42 11.64
CA THR A 80 -9.98 -6.43 10.64
C THR A 80 -9.86 -5.88 9.20
N TYR A 81 -9.77 -6.78 8.22
CA TYR A 81 -9.77 -6.41 6.80
C TYR A 81 -10.94 -5.50 6.41
N ALA A 82 -12.15 -5.84 6.87
CA ALA A 82 -13.35 -5.04 6.58
C ALA A 82 -13.26 -3.63 7.18
N GLN A 83 -12.72 -3.50 8.39
CA GLN A 83 -12.50 -2.19 9.03
C GLN A 83 -11.44 -1.38 8.26
N ARG A 84 -10.34 -2.01 7.80
CA ARG A 84 -9.31 -1.35 6.98
C ARG A 84 -9.90 -0.86 5.66
N SER A 85 -10.66 -1.70 4.95
CA SER A 85 -11.32 -1.31 3.69
C SER A 85 -12.29 -0.14 3.89
N ALA A 86 -13.11 -0.18 4.93
CA ALA A 86 -14.04 0.92 5.24
C ALA A 86 -13.30 2.21 5.64
N SER A 87 -12.18 2.10 6.37
CA SER A 87 -11.36 3.26 6.74
C SER A 87 -10.73 3.91 5.52
N ALA A 88 -10.12 3.12 4.63
CA ALA A 88 -9.50 3.62 3.40
C ALA A 88 -10.51 4.34 2.49
N LYS A 89 -11.70 3.78 2.33
CA LYS A 89 -12.77 4.43 1.55
C LYS A 89 -13.14 5.78 2.13
N ARG A 90 -13.38 5.86 3.44
CA ARG A 90 -13.70 7.14 4.10
C ARG A 90 -12.58 8.17 3.97
N ALA A 91 -11.31 7.77 4.12
CA ALA A 91 -10.18 8.67 3.97
C ALA A 91 -10.08 9.22 2.55
N TYR A 92 -10.23 8.34 1.54
CA TYR A 92 -10.23 8.74 0.14
C TYR A 92 -11.40 9.67 -0.21
N GLU A 93 -12.63 9.34 0.21
CA GLU A 93 -13.83 10.15 -0.01
C GLU A 93 -13.70 11.55 0.65
N ALA A 94 -13.15 11.61 1.85
CA ALA A 94 -12.90 12.86 2.55
C ALA A 94 -11.88 13.73 1.79
N LEU A 95 -10.76 13.17 1.37
CA LEU A 95 -9.78 13.87 0.54
C LEU A 95 -10.40 14.36 -0.76
N PHE A 96 -11.10 13.49 -1.49
CA PHE A 96 -11.73 13.82 -2.77
C PHE A 96 -12.71 14.98 -2.61
N THR A 97 -13.56 14.93 -1.58
CA THR A 97 -14.56 15.96 -1.29
C THR A 97 -13.91 17.30 -0.98
N VAL A 98 -12.97 17.32 -0.02
CA VAL A 98 -12.31 18.55 0.43
C VAL A 98 -11.51 19.18 -0.71
N TYR A 99 -10.71 18.39 -1.43
CA TYR A 99 -9.87 18.93 -2.51
C TYR A 99 -10.71 19.39 -3.71
N SER A 100 -11.82 18.71 -4.03
CA SER A 100 -12.76 19.17 -5.06
C SER A 100 -13.41 20.50 -4.70
N GLN A 101 -13.74 20.70 -3.42
CA GLN A 101 -14.32 21.97 -2.96
C GLN A 101 -13.31 23.12 -2.97
N ILE A 102 -12.06 22.86 -2.59
CA ILE A 102 -11.03 23.90 -2.51
C ILE A 102 -10.47 24.24 -3.90
N PHE A 103 -10.21 23.24 -4.74
CA PHE A 103 -9.50 23.39 -6.00
C PHE A 103 -10.39 23.23 -7.25
N GLY A 104 -11.69 23.00 -7.07
CA GLY A 104 -12.64 22.70 -8.16
C GLY A 104 -12.55 21.28 -8.71
N GLN A 105 -11.41 20.64 -8.56
CA GLN A 105 -11.17 19.24 -8.92
C GLN A 105 -10.12 18.63 -7.99
N ALA A 106 -10.38 17.42 -7.50
CA ALA A 106 -9.38 16.67 -6.74
C ALA A 106 -8.40 15.98 -7.70
N ASP A 107 -7.11 16.29 -7.56
CA ASP A 107 -6.06 15.52 -8.21
C ASP A 107 -5.74 14.30 -7.37
N THR A 108 -6.19 13.13 -7.84
CA THR A 108 -6.05 11.83 -7.16
C THR A 108 -5.03 10.91 -7.82
N ALA A 109 -4.20 11.41 -8.74
CA ALA A 109 -3.12 10.63 -9.34
C ALA A 109 -2.09 10.18 -8.28
N MET A 110 -1.60 8.95 -8.43
CA MET A 110 -0.57 8.36 -7.55
C MET A 110 0.82 8.33 -8.22
N ASN A 111 0.92 8.60 -9.53
CA ASN A 111 2.16 8.67 -10.30
C ASN A 111 2.89 10.01 -10.13
N LYS A 112 2.96 10.49 -8.90
CA LYS A 112 3.61 11.74 -8.52
C LYS A 112 4.92 11.46 -7.79
N LYS A 113 5.89 12.36 -7.97
CA LYS A 113 7.06 12.39 -7.10
C LYS A 113 6.65 12.83 -5.69
N LEU A 114 7.36 12.37 -4.69
CA LEU A 114 7.05 12.68 -3.29
C LEU A 114 6.87 14.20 -3.03
N GLY A 115 7.70 15.04 -3.64
CA GLY A 115 7.59 16.50 -3.51
C GLY A 115 6.48 17.17 -4.33
N GLU A 116 5.71 16.43 -5.14
CA GLU A 116 4.60 16.96 -5.95
C GLU A 116 3.23 16.82 -5.27
N TYR A 117 3.17 16.12 -4.13
CA TYR A 117 1.96 16.09 -3.31
C TYR A 117 1.78 17.42 -2.60
N LEU A 118 0.55 17.93 -2.56
CA LEU A 118 0.21 19.23 -1.95
C LEU A 118 0.38 19.23 -0.42
N SER A 119 0.35 18.05 0.20
CA SER A 119 0.50 17.88 1.63
C SER A 119 0.88 16.43 1.96
N GLU A 120 1.43 16.20 3.15
CA GLU A 120 1.63 14.87 3.73
C GLU A 120 0.31 14.08 3.80
N TYR A 121 -0.79 14.74 4.16
CA TYR A 121 -2.11 14.13 4.18
C TYR A 121 -2.51 13.59 2.80
N GLN A 122 -2.29 14.35 1.71
CA GLN A 122 -2.56 13.87 0.37
C GLN A 122 -1.69 12.66 0.03
N TYR A 123 -0.40 12.69 0.37
CA TYR A 123 0.51 11.58 0.15
C TYR A 123 0.01 10.32 0.87
N VAL A 124 -0.26 10.42 2.17
CA VAL A 124 -0.74 9.28 2.97
C VAL A 124 -2.03 8.70 2.38
N VAL A 125 -3.05 9.52 2.12
CA VAL A 125 -4.31 9.00 1.58
C VAL A 125 -4.13 8.38 0.19
N LEU A 126 -3.27 8.92 -0.66
CA LEU A 126 -3.10 8.39 -2.02
C LEU A 126 -2.15 7.18 -2.07
N ALA A 127 -1.04 7.20 -1.36
CA ALA A 127 -0.10 6.10 -1.38
C ALA A 127 -0.58 4.90 -0.54
N TYR A 128 -1.10 5.15 0.66
CA TYR A 128 -1.52 4.10 1.60
C TYR A 128 -2.98 3.68 1.39
N ASP A 129 -3.95 4.62 1.54
CA ASP A 129 -5.36 4.25 1.49
C ASP A 129 -5.81 3.91 0.07
N LYS A 130 -5.56 4.77 -0.91
CA LYS A 130 -5.89 4.49 -2.30
C LYS A 130 -5.03 3.35 -2.87
N GLY A 131 -3.76 3.25 -2.45
CA GLY A 131 -2.90 2.11 -2.74
C GLY A 131 -3.50 0.79 -2.26
N PHE A 132 -3.98 0.73 -1.01
CA PHE A 132 -4.74 -0.41 -0.49
C PHE A 132 -5.98 -0.70 -1.33
N LEU A 133 -6.80 0.32 -1.62
CA LEU A 133 -8.04 0.18 -2.39
C LEU A 133 -7.81 -0.35 -3.81
N LEU A 134 -6.68 -0.05 -4.42
CA LEU A 134 -6.26 -0.67 -5.68
C LEU A 134 -6.19 -2.21 -5.54
N PHE A 135 -5.47 -2.71 -4.54
CA PHE A 135 -5.30 -4.15 -4.35
C PHE A 135 -6.59 -4.82 -3.85
N ASP A 136 -7.41 -4.15 -3.05
CA ASP A 136 -8.76 -4.58 -2.68
C ASP A 136 -9.66 -4.73 -3.92
N THR A 137 -9.62 -3.76 -4.82
CA THR A 137 -10.33 -3.81 -6.11
C THR A 137 -9.84 -4.98 -6.98
N LEU A 138 -8.53 -5.20 -7.06
CA LEU A 138 -7.96 -6.33 -7.79
C LEU A 138 -8.36 -7.67 -7.16
N ARG A 139 -8.41 -7.76 -5.81
CA ARG A 139 -8.92 -8.94 -5.10
C ARG A 139 -10.38 -9.23 -5.46
N GLY A 140 -11.21 -8.20 -5.50
CA GLY A 140 -12.62 -8.32 -5.90
C GLY A 140 -12.79 -8.74 -7.35
N ALA A 141 -12.02 -8.15 -8.27
CA ALA A 141 -12.14 -8.39 -9.70
C ALA A 141 -11.63 -9.76 -10.14
N PHE A 142 -10.54 -10.24 -9.58
CA PHE A 142 -9.86 -11.47 -10.05
C PHE A 142 -9.91 -12.63 -9.06
N GLY A 143 -10.30 -12.38 -7.82
CA GLY A 143 -10.29 -13.31 -6.71
C GLY A 143 -8.89 -13.45 -6.07
N GLU A 144 -8.89 -13.75 -4.78
CA GLU A 144 -7.69 -13.83 -3.95
C GLU A 144 -6.63 -14.81 -4.51
N LYS A 145 -7.07 -15.96 -5.02
CA LYS A 145 -6.17 -17.00 -5.53
C LYS A 145 -5.32 -16.51 -6.72
N LYS A 146 -5.94 -15.83 -7.69
CA LYS A 146 -5.22 -15.31 -8.87
C LYS A 146 -4.33 -14.14 -8.49
N LEU A 147 -4.82 -13.21 -7.64
CA LEU A 147 -4.04 -12.09 -7.17
C LEU A 147 -2.80 -12.58 -6.40
N SER A 148 -2.96 -13.47 -5.43
CA SER A 148 -1.84 -14.05 -4.68
C SER A 148 -0.83 -14.77 -5.58
N ALA A 149 -1.29 -15.52 -6.59
CA ALA A 149 -0.40 -16.16 -7.55
C ALA A 149 0.41 -15.14 -8.36
N GLY A 150 -0.22 -14.03 -8.76
CA GLY A 150 0.44 -12.93 -9.45
C GLY A 150 1.46 -12.19 -8.58
N LEU A 151 1.12 -11.91 -7.32
CA LEU A 151 2.05 -11.29 -6.37
C LEU A 151 3.25 -12.19 -6.05
N LYS A 152 3.04 -13.50 -5.88
CA LYS A 152 4.14 -14.46 -5.72
C LYS A 152 5.05 -14.46 -6.95
N LYS A 153 4.47 -14.35 -8.15
CA LYS A 153 5.23 -14.27 -9.39
C LYS A 153 5.99 -12.95 -9.51
N TYR A 154 5.37 -11.85 -9.12
CA TYR A 154 6.02 -10.52 -9.05
C TYR A 154 7.23 -10.57 -8.13
N TYR A 155 7.08 -11.13 -6.94
CA TYR A 155 8.19 -11.36 -6.02
C TYR A 155 9.31 -12.23 -6.63
N ALA A 156 8.96 -13.38 -7.21
CA ALA A 156 9.96 -14.30 -7.77
C ALA A 156 10.74 -13.70 -8.94
N ASP A 157 10.07 -12.94 -9.81
CA ASP A 157 10.68 -12.35 -11.01
C ASP A 157 11.53 -11.10 -10.71
N HIS A 158 11.23 -10.40 -9.60
CA HIS A 158 11.82 -9.09 -9.30
C HIS A 158 12.60 -9.02 -7.98
N SER A 159 12.69 -10.10 -7.21
CA SER A 159 13.50 -10.12 -5.98
C SER A 159 14.95 -9.77 -6.27
N GLY A 160 15.53 -8.84 -5.50
CA GLY A 160 16.86 -8.28 -5.69
C GLY A 160 16.97 -7.23 -6.81
N LYS A 161 15.83 -6.74 -7.31
CA LYS A 161 15.77 -5.73 -8.39
C LYS A 161 14.86 -4.59 -7.99
N ILE A 162 14.99 -3.46 -8.68
CA ILE A 162 13.99 -2.37 -8.64
C ILE A 162 12.94 -2.68 -9.71
N ALA A 163 11.68 -2.70 -9.33
CA ALA A 163 10.54 -2.94 -10.22
C ALA A 163 9.47 -1.88 -10.03
N GLY A 164 8.73 -1.58 -11.09
CA GLY A 164 7.62 -0.62 -11.08
C GLY A 164 6.30 -1.27 -11.48
N ALA A 165 5.30 -0.44 -11.75
CA ALA A 165 3.95 -0.85 -12.13
C ALA A 165 3.91 -1.85 -13.31
N ASP A 166 4.74 -1.66 -14.34
CA ASP A 166 4.76 -2.55 -15.50
C ASP A 166 5.20 -3.97 -15.14
N GLY A 167 6.16 -4.12 -14.22
CA GLY A 167 6.58 -5.43 -13.69
C GLY A 167 5.44 -6.14 -12.95
N LEU A 168 4.71 -5.38 -12.12
CA LEU A 168 3.53 -5.88 -11.42
C LEU A 168 2.44 -6.31 -12.42
N ILE A 169 2.07 -5.45 -13.38
CA ILE A 169 1.07 -5.72 -14.41
C ILE A 169 1.42 -6.99 -15.19
N ALA A 170 2.68 -7.11 -15.65
CA ALA A 170 3.14 -8.28 -16.38
C ALA A 170 3.05 -9.57 -15.55
N SER A 171 3.38 -9.52 -14.28
CA SER A 171 3.32 -10.68 -13.38
C SER A 171 1.88 -11.10 -13.07
N LEU A 172 0.98 -10.14 -12.83
CA LEU A 172 -0.45 -10.39 -12.66
C LEU A 172 -1.08 -10.99 -13.93
N LYS A 173 -0.77 -10.45 -15.10
CA LYS A 173 -1.27 -10.98 -16.38
C LYS A 173 -0.88 -12.43 -16.59
N ARG A 174 0.36 -12.82 -16.26
CA ARG A 174 0.82 -14.21 -16.35
C ARG A 174 0.13 -15.16 -15.36
N SER A 175 -0.50 -14.63 -14.31
CA SER A 175 -1.33 -15.41 -13.38
C SER A 175 -2.80 -15.50 -13.80
N GLY A 176 -3.15 -14.90 -14.93
CA GLY A 176 -4.53 -14.84 -15.44
C GLY A 176 -5.34 -13.64 -14.89
N ALA A 177 -4.68 -12.65 -14.29
CA ALA A 177 -5.29 -11.41 -13.88
C ALA A 177 -4.82 -10.28 -14.80
N ASP A 178 -5.59 -9.95 -15.84
CA ASP A 178 -5.28 -8.81 -16.72
C ASP A 178 -5.64 -7.47 -16.05
N ALA A 179 -4.81 -7.08 -15.09
CA ALA A 179 -5.03 -5.97 -14.19
C ALA A 179 -4.58 -4.60 -14.74
N GLY A 180 -3.98 -4.56 -15.94
CA GLY A 180 -3.32 -3.35 -16.44
C GLY A 180 -4.23 -2.13 -16.53
N GLY A 181 -5.48 -2.30 -16.97
CA GLY A 181 -6.45 -1.20 -17.06
C GLY A 181 -6.82 -0.64 -15.68
N ILE A 182 -7.08 -1.51 -14.70
CA ILE A 182 -7.42 -1.12 -13.33
C ILE A 182 -6.24 -0.39 -12.68
N ILE A 183 -5.04 -0.96 -12.75
CA ILE A 183 -3.85 -0.34 -12.14
C ILE A 183 -3.62 1.05 -12.73
N ARG A 184 -3.65 1.20 -14.05
CA ARG A 184 -3.45 2.51 -14.69
C ARG A 184 -4.53 3.51 -14.29
N SER A 185 -5.81 3.13 -14.26
CA SER A 185 -6.87 4.06 -13.85
C SER A 185 -6.70 4.55 -12.41
N PHE A 186 -6.24 3.71 -11.49
CA PHE A 186 -5.92 4.13 -10.13
C PHE A 186 -4.70 5.06 -10.10
N VAL A 187 -3.63 4.67 -10.77
CA VAL A 187 -2.36 5.41 -10.80
C VAL A 187 -2.53 6.78 -11.46
N ASP A 188 -3.27 6.86 -12.55
CA ASP A 188 -3.53 8.10 -13.30
C ASP A 188 -4.66 8.96 -12.69
N GLY A 189 -5.28 8.52 -11.60
CA GLY A 189 -6.32 9.28 -10.91
C GLY A 189 -7.69 9.29 -11.61
N THR A 190 -7.94 8.38 -12.56
CA THR A 190 -9.19 8.28 -13.31
C THR A 190 -10.15 7.21 -12.78
N ALA A 191 -9.72 6.42 -11.79
CA ALA A 191 -10.57 5.42 -11.15
C ALA A 191 -11.70 6.08 -10.37
N VAL A 192 -12.90 5.51 -10.51
CA VAL A 192 -14.06 5.80 -9.65
C VAL A 192 -14.04 4.79 -8.51
N ILE A 193 -13.99 5.26 -7.26
CA ILE A 193 -13.86 4.45 -6.04
C ILE A 193 -15.09 4.63 -5.17
#